data_54dadf1643590099cf32fb4a050e6bbd
#
_entry.id   54dadf1643590099cf32fb4a050e6bbd
#
_cell.length_a   1.000
_cell.length_b   1.000
_cell.length_c   1.000
_cell.angle_alpha   90.00
_cell.angle_beta   90.00
_cell.angle_gamma   90.00
#
_symmetry.space_group_name_H-M   'P 1'
#
loop_
_entity.id
_entity.type
_entity.pdbx_description
1 polymer ?
#
loop_
_entity_poly.entity_id
_entity_poly.type
_entity_poly.pdbx_seq_one_letter_code
_entity_poly.pdbx_strand_id
1 'polypeptide(L)'
;THCISSAASDVYKRQGIYIAVDPSMPRAQRAGLLDLLHVHEEEGSLEMFNAIRNGRLYGRRLVKQPEVQPANLGRRDWVLENIQGQTASIKTLAPHMHFVPNPSDHDVIVQTDAVALNFKNVLSAIGLLPAEDCLSEFSGIVREVGPKVTRVRVGDRVMGTSGGVREGIVATASEFAMTKVPANMTPLQAAAFPIAYGTVWHGLVQLAQIRPGETILIHAAAGGVGLCAIQIAQRHGLEVFCTVSSKEKRDFIHNHLGVPYENMANSRSIGEWTQGGRDWLAKRGKTGFDVVLNSLQGLALQAGIDVLGYLGRFVDISKRDHLAGNPMSMSSFLKAINYIAVELGLLGRHAPERMASLLDEVAAVHAREPFKVMYNHVFEGAKGLIESYELMESGKHIGKIVTDLSACCQEQASEKLWDPTHIFDPRKSYVLVGGCGGLGPRLAGFLINYGARNIIMTGRRGHISRSDRLALERLVSDPAFPHVTIKIMAADALKPEAMKDVFATANSLGPLGGVFLMSVVLRDDQFLNMDKEKFDTVMNSKIGALNVIRNTIDIDALDFLFLFSSTSALFFNPGQINYNAAQTYFNRFACEHKNVISYLSLIH
;
A
#
# COMPACT_ATOMS: atom_id res chain seq x y z
N THR A 1 9.16 9.49 -24.49
CA THR A 1 8.63 9.74 -25.85
C THR A 1 9.71 10.35 -26.71
N HIS A 2 10.07 9.65 -27.76
CA HIS A 2 11.00 9.93 -28.84
C HIS A 2 12.46 9.56 -28.57
N CYS A 3 12.80 8.38 -29.01
CA CYS A 3 13.85 7.99 -29.94
C CYS A 3 13.97 6.46 -29.94
N ILE A 4 13.02 5.79 -30.56
CA ILE A 4 13.36 4.51 -31.18
C ILE A 4 13.96 4.91 -32.51
N SER A 5 15.27 4.68 -32.71
CA SER A 5 15.94 4.99 -33.98
C SER A 5 15.22 4.25 -35.11
N SER A 6 15.27 4.81 -36.33
CA SER A 6 14.70 4.19 -37.53
C SER A 6 15.18 2.74 -37.74
N ALA A 7 16.36 2.39 -37.26
CA ALA A 7 16.91 1.03 -37.27
C ALA A 7 16.12 0.05 -36.37
N ALA A 8 15.63 0.50 -35.22
CA ALA A 8 14.79 -0.34 -34.36
C ALA A 8 13.41 -0.60 -34.97
N SER A 9 12.86 0.39 -35.70
CA SER A 9 11.62 0.26 -36.45
C SER A 9 11.73 -0.79 -37.58
N ASP A 10 12.86 -0.86 -38.27
CA ASP A 10 13.10 -1.84 -39.34
C ASP A 10 13.35 -3.26 -38.80
N VAL A 11 13.95 -3.40 -37.62
CA VAL A 11 14.09 -4.69 -36.93
C VAL A 11 12.72 -5.21 -36.47
N TYR A 12 11.85 -4.34 -35.99
CA TYR A 12 10.46 -4.68 -35.62
C TYR A 12 9.62 -5.14 -36.81
N LYS A 13 9.79 -4.55 -37.98
CA LYS A 13 9.08 -4.92 -39.21
C LYS A 13 9.56 -6.26 -39.82
N ARG A 14 10.74 -6.76 -39.44
CA ARG A 14 11.30 -8.03 -39.91
C ARG A 14 11.05 -9.21 -38.96
N GLN A 15 10.40 -9.00 -37.81
CA GLN A 15 10.01 -10.08 -36.93
C GLN A 15 8.74 -10.75 -37.48
N GLY A 16 8.91 -11.99 -37.90
CA GLY A 16 7.85 -12.77 -38.54
C GLY A 16 6.59 -12.90 -37.68
N ILE A 17 5.46 -12.88 -38.34
CA ILE A 17 4.15 -13.14 -37.73
C ILE A 17 4.10 -14.60 -37.29
N TYR A 18 3.89 -14.84 -35.97
CA TYR A 18 3.82 -16.19 -35.43
C TYR A 18 2.38 -16.68 -35.40
N ILE A 19 2.13 -17.81 -36.04
CA ILE A 19 0.80 -18.40 -36.12
C ILE A 19 0.85 -19.81 -35.54
N ALA A 20 0.06 -20.03 -34.49
CA ALA A 20 -0.18 -21.37 -33.98
C ALA A 20 -1.26 -22.05 -34.82
N VAL A 21 -0.90 -23.10 -35.55
CA VAL A 21 -1.81 -23.88 -36.35
C VAL A 21 -2.19 -25.14 -35.58
N ASP A 22 -3.48 -25.47 -35.56
CA ASP A 22 -3.98 -26.72 -34.97
C ASP A 22 -3.32 -27.93 -35.66
N PRO A 23 -2.57 -28.79 -34.94
CA PRO A 23 -1.90 -29.94 -35.53
C PRO A 23 -2.85 -30.97 -36.16
N SER A 24 -4.12 -30.97 -35.76
CA SER A 24 -5.15 -31.87 -36.32
C SER A 24 -5.71 -31.41 -37.68
N MET A 25 -5.33 -30.23 -38.14
CA MET A 25 -5.85 -29.65 -39.38
C MET A 25 -5.31 -30.39 -40.61
N PRO A 26 -6.16 -30.81 -41.57
CA PRO A 26 -5.76 -31.47 -42.80
C PRO A 26 -4.77 -30.66 -43.63
N ARG A 27 -3.83 -31.35 -44.31
CA ARG A 27 -2.75 -30.71 -45.08
C ARG A 27 -3.24 -29.77 -46.19
N ALA A 28 -4.40 -30.07 -46.81
CA ALA A 28 -5.03 -29.21 -47.81
C ALA A 28 -5.55 -27.89 -47.23
N GLN A 29 -6.03 -27.88 -45.96
CA GLN A 29 -6.48 -26.66 -45.29
C GLN A 29 -5.31 -25.79 -44.83
N ARG A 30 -4.11 -26.38 -44.61
CA ARG A 30 -2.91 -25.61 -44.27
C ARG A 30 -2.37 -24.82 -45.46
N ALA A 31 -2.61 -25.28 -46.70
CA ALA A 31 -2.20 -24.54 -47.90
C ALA A 31 -3.04 -23.28 -48.12
N GLY A 32 -4.36 -23.35 -47.92
CA GLY A 32 -5.25 -22.15 -47.99
C GLY A 32 -5.02 -21.11 -46.88
N LEU A 33 -4.23 -21.46 -45.85
CA LEU A 33 -3.84 -20.55 -44.78
C LEU A 33 -2.86 -19.46 -45.27
N LEU A 34 -1.99 -19.77 -46.21
CA LEU A 34 -1.02 -18.82 -46.77
C LEU A 34 -1.75 -17.71 -47.54
N ASP A 35 -2.82 -18.07 -48.25
CA ASP A 35 -3.66 -17.10 -48.97
C ASP A 35 -4.44 -16.21 -48.01
N LEU A 36 -4.98 -16.79 -46.94
CA LEU A 36 -5.69 -16.01 -45.89
C LEU A 36 -4.76 -15.05 -45.15
N LEU A 37 -3.52 -15.48 -44.94
CA LEU A 37 -2.48 -14.64 -44.32
C LEU A 37 -2.08 -13.46 -45.20
N HIS A 38 -1.96 -13.69 -46.51
CA HIS A 38 -1.61 -12.65 -47.47
C HIS A 38 -2.68 -11.56 -47.53
N VAL A 39 -3.96 -11.95 -47.59
CA VAL A 39 -5.06 -10.98 -47.59
C VAL A 39 -5.09 -10.13 -46.32
N HIS A 40 -4.90 -10.75 -45.15
CA HIS A 40 -4.91 -10.00 -43.90
C HIS A 40 -3.66 -9.13 -43.69
N GLU A 41 -2.51 -9.52 -44.25
CA GLU A 41 -1.29 -8.69 -44.25
C GLU A 41 -1.48 -7.45 -45.11
N GLU A 42 -2.08 -7.58 -46.29
CA GLU A 42 -2.39 -6.46 -47.19
C GLU A 42 -3.42 -5.50 -46.57
N GLU A 43 -4.39 -6.01 -45.82
CA GLU A 43 -5.39 -5.21 -45.12
C GLU A 43 -4.86 -4.57 -43.81
N GLY A 44 -3.62 -4.88 -43.38
CA GLY A 44 -3.04 -4.41 -42.13
C GLY A 44 -3.75 -4.89 -40.88
N SER A 45 -4.55 -5.97 -40.98
CA SER A 45 -5.38 -6.50 -39.90
C SER A 45 -4.70 -7.60 -39.08
N LEU A 46 -3.48 -8.01 -39.46
CA LEU A 46 -2.71 -9.01 -38.72
C LEU A 46 -2.07 -8.42 -37.46
N GLU A 47 -2.45 -8.98 -36.34
CA GLU A 47 -1.85 -8.65 -35.05
C GLU A 47 -0.65 -9.56 -34.79
N MET A 48 0.24 -9.15 -33.88
CA MET A 48 1.50 -9.87 -33.57
C MET A 48 1.29 -11.32 -33.12
N PHE A 49 0.06 -11.67 -32.70
CA PHE A 49 -0.29 -13.02 -32.22
C PHE A 49 -1.60 -13.48 -32.80
N ASN A 50 -1.53 -14.43 -33.69
CA ASN A 50 -2.69 -15.02 -34.32
C ASN A 50 -2.71 -16.52 -34.14
N ALA A 51 -3.87 -17.10 -33.94
CA ALA A 51 -4.10 -18.52 -33.95
C ALA A 51 -5.28 -18.84 -34.87
N ILE A 52 -5.16 -19.88 -35.67
CA ILE A 52 -6.26 -20.34 -36.52
C ILE A 52 -6.81 -21.65 -35.96
N ARG A 53 -8.10 -21.65 -35.65
CA ARG A 53 -8.86 -22.81 -35.20
C ARG A 53 -10.15 -22.93 -36.01
N ASN A 54 -10.42 -24.10 -36.58
CA ASN A 54 -11.63 -24.36 -37.36
C ASN A 54 -11.86 -23.31 -38.47
N GLY A 55 -10.80 -22.86 -39.15
CA GLY A 55 -10.88 -21.87 -40.23
C GLY A 55 -11.12 -20.43 -39.76
N ARG A 56 -11.09 -20.14 -38.45
CA ARG A 56 -11.23 -18.77 -37.90
C ARG A 56 -9.90 -18.27 -37.32
N LEU A 57 -9.59 -17.01 -37.63
CA LEU A 57 -8.44 -16.30 -37.08
C LEU A 57 -8.79 -15.75 -35.70
N TYR A 58 -7.94 -16.00 -34.73
CA TYR A 58 -8.04 -15.48 -33.35
C TYR A 58 -6.78 -14.67 -33.04
N GLY A 59 -6.94 -13.38 -32.79
CA GLY A 59 -5.88 -12.49 -32.28
C GLY A 59 -5.88 -12.46 -30.75
N ARG A 60 -4.70 -12.48 -30.15
CA ARG A 60 -4.56 -12.19 -28.71
C ARG A 60 -4.65 -10.67 -28.50
N ARG A 61 -5.55 -10.25 -27.65
CA ARG A 61 -5.65 -8.85 -27.21
C ARG A 61 -5.48 -8.77 -25.70
N LEU A 62 -4.74 -7.74 -25.27
CA LEU A 62 -4.84 -7.27 -23.89
C LEU A 62 -6.18 -6.55 -23.75
N VAL A 63 -7.11 -7.21 -23.11
CA VAL A 63 -8.34 -6.57 -22.67
C VAL A 63 -8.05 -5.95 -21.31
N LYS A 64 -8.25 -4.63 -21.18
CA LYS A 64 -8.30 -4.00 -19.85
C LYS A 64 -9.35 -4.79 -19.06
N GLN A 65 -8.91 -5.42 -17.98
CA GLN A 65 -9.83 -6.13 -17.11
C GLN A 65 -10.94 -5.14 -16.75
N PRO A 66 -12.23 -5.45 -16.93
CA PRO A 66 -13.29 -4.60 -16.41
C PRO A 66 -12.93 -4.33 -14.95
N GLU A 67 -13.07 -3.09 -14.52
CA GLU A 67 -12.85 -2.73 -13.12
C GLU A 67 -13.48 -3.84 -12.29
N VAL A 68 -12.62 -4.63 -11.65
CA VAL A 68 -13.09 -5.63 -10.70
C VAL A 68 -13.73 -4.78 -9.64
N GLN A 69 -15.06 -4.69 -9.67
CA GLN A 69 -15.77 -4.20 -8.49
C GLN A 69 -15.19 -5.01 -7.35
N PRO A 70 -14.74 -4.40 -6.26
CA PRO A 70 -14.20 -5.13 -5.13
C PRO A 70 -15.28 -6.13 -4.73
N ALA A 71 -15.16 -7.34 -5.28
CA ALA A 71 -16.05 -8.43 -4.98
C ALA A 71 -15.90 -8.63 -3.48
N ASN A 72 -17.01 -8.54 -2.76
CA ASN A 72 -17.14 -8.85 -1.35
C ASN A 72 -15.83 -9.33 -0.72
N LEU A 73 -14.96 -8.38 -0.34
CA LEU A 73 -13.73 -8.66 0.38
C LEU A 73 -14.05 -9.05 1.83
N GLY A 74 -15.29 -9.45 2.06
CA GLY A 74 -15.93 -9.69 3.35
C GLY A 74 -15.31 -10.73 4.25
N ARG A 75 -14.09 -11.20 4.02
CA ARG A 75 -13.51 -12.26 4.89
C ARG A 75 -12.00 -12.26 5.02
N ARG A 76 -11.33 -11.20 4.61
CA ARG A 76 -9.87 -11.16 4.68
C ARG A 76 -9.42 -9.82 5.22
N ASP A 77 -8.42 -9.83 6.08
CA ASP A 77 -7.78 -8.61 6.55
C ASP A 77 -7.24 -7.86 5.33
N TRP A 78 -7.77 -6.70 5.04
CA TRP A 78 -7.32 -5.87 3.93
C TRP A 78 -6.98 -4.47 4.40
N VAL A 79 -6.04 -3.88 3.71
CA VAL A 79 -5.69 -2.46 3.84
C VAL A 79 -5.68 -1.83 2.45
N LEU A 80 -5.85 -0.53 2.39
CA LEU A 80 -5.74 0.23 1.17
C LEU A 80 -4.26 0.42 0.83
N GLU A 81 -3.84 0.03 -0.37
CA GLU A 81 -2.48 0.21 -0.86
C GLU A 81 -2.47 0.75 -2.28
N ASN A 82 -1.38 1.42 -2.66
CA ASN A 82 -1.17 1.85 -4.03
C ASN A 82 -0.48 0.73 -4.83
N ILE A 83 -1.17 0.17 -5.80
CA ILE A 83 -0.75 -1.02 -6.54
C ILE A 83 0.32 -0.71 -7.61
N GLN A 84 0.49 0.55 -8.02
CA GLN A 84 1.41 0.93 -9.10
C GLN A 84 2.61 1.72 -8.57
N GLY A 85 3.72 1.03 -8.40
CA GLY A 85 4.95 1.53 -7.76
C GLY A 85 5.70 2.68 -8.44
N GLN A 86 5.27 3.29 -9.55
CA GLN A 86 6.00 4.37 -10.24
C GLN A 86 5.18 5.63 -10.55
N THR A 87 3.86 5.56 -10.54
CA THR A 87 2.98 6.74 -10.65
C THR A 87 1.87 6.60 -9.63
N ALA A 88 2.20 6.94 -8.39
CA ALA A 88 1.24 6.94 -7.31
C ALA A 88 0.12 7.94 -7.61
N SER A 89 -1.12 7.49 -7.56
CA SER A 89 -2.32 8.32 -7.77
C SER A 89 -3.46 7.72 -6.95
N ILE A 90 -4.43 8.54 -6.56
CA ILE A 90 -5.64 8.04 -5.87
C ILE A 90 -6.36 6.98 -6.71
N LYS A 91 -6.33 7.09 -8.03
CA LYS A 91 -6.94 6.12 -8.96
C LYS A 91 -6.28 4.73 -8.95
N THR A 92 -5.09 4.61 -8.37
CA THR A 92 -4.36 3.35 -8.23
C THR A 92 -4.47 2.75 -6.82
N LEU A 93 -5.21 3.40 -5.92
CA LEU A 93 -5.56 2.84 -4.62
C LEU A 93 -6.52 1.66 -4.80
N ALA A 94 -6.21 0.56 -4.18
CA ALA A 94 -7.10 -0.59 -4.12
C ALA A 94 -6.96 -1.31 -2.78
N PRO A 95 -8.03 -1.97 -2.32
CA PRO A 95 -7.94 -2.87 -1.17
C PRO A 95 -7.00 -4.02 -1.51
N HIS A 96 -5.95 -4.16 -0.75
CA HIS A 96 -5.00 -5.25 -0.88
C HIS A 96 -5.05 -6.15 0.34
N MET A 97 -5.00 -7.46 0.11
CA MET A 97 -4.92 -8.43 1.20
C MET A 97 -3.61 -8.24 1.94
N HIS A 98 -3.71 -7.85 3.19
CA HIS A 98 -2.56 -7.65 4.04
C HIS A 98 -2.40 -8.81 5.01
N PHE A 99 -1.19 -9.32 5.07
CA PHE A 99 -0.81 -10.27 6.10
C PHE A 99 -0.43 -9.49 7.37
N VAL A 100 -1.17 -9.68 8.43
CA VAL A 100 -0.87 -9.07 9.73
C VAL A 100 0.07 -10.02 10.47
N PRO A 101 1.36 -9.68 10.63
CA PRO A 101 2.28 -10.51 11.41
C PRO A 101 1.85 -10.53 12.89
N ASN A 102 2.29 -11.54 13.62
CA ASN A 102 2.11 -11.55 15.07
C ASN A 102 2.66 -10.24 15.67
N PRO A 103 1.95 -9.64 16.65
CA PRO A 103 2.34 -8.36 17.20
C PRO A 103 3.70 -8.48 17.91
N SER A 104 4.63 -7.57 17.57
CA SER A 104 5.91 -7.46 18.27
C SER A 104 5.71 -6.83 19.66
N ASP A 105 6.77 -6.72 20.44
CA ASP A 105 6.81 -6.29 21.84
C ASP A 105 5.64 -5.40 22.33
N HIS A 106 5.52 -4.19 21.76
CA HIS A 106 4.53 -3.18 22.14
C HIS A 106 3.43 -2.97 21.09
N ASP A 107 3.35 -3.85 20.07
CA ASP A 107 2.36 -3.75 19.03
C ASP A 107 1.00 -4.29 19.48
N VAL A 108 -0.03 -3.69 18.94
CA VAL A 108 -1.44 -4.04 19.17
C VAL A 108 -2.09 -4.19 17.80
N ILE A 109 -2.78 -5.30 17.60
CA ILE A 109 -3.62 -5.53 16.42
C ILE A 109 -5.05 -5.15 16.78
N VAL A 110 -5.60 -4.22 16.04
CA VAL A 110 -6.94 -3.68 16.24
C VAL A 110 -7.83 -4.03 15.06
N GLN A 111 -8.98 -4.63 15.32
CA GLN A 111 -10.08 -4.73 14.36
C GLN A 111 -10.72 -3.36 14.25
N THR A 112 -10.67 -2.73 13.09
CA THR A 112 -11.13 -1.35 12.93
C THR A 112 -12.63 -1.29 12.63
N ASP A 113 -13.36 -0.52 13.41
CA ASP A 113 -14.77 -0.20 13.16
C ASP A 113 -14.89 0.98 12.19
N ALA A 114 -13.98 1.95 12.29
CA ALA A 114 -13.95 3.12 11.44
C ALA A 114 -12.53 3.68 11.27
N VAL A 115 -12.30 4.34 10.16
CA VAL A 115 -11.07 5.08 9.86
C VAL A 115 -11.41 6.51 9.43
N ALA A 116 -10.49 7.45 9.65
CA ALA A 116 -10.68 8.82 9.20
C ALA A 116 -9.45 9.34 8.45
N LEU A 117 -9.69 10.16 7.45
CA LEU A 117 -8.64 10.68 6.58
C LEU A 117 -8.09 12.01 7.05
N ASN A 118 -6.81 12.20 6.77
CA ASN A 118 -6.08 13.44 6.88
C ASN A 118 -5.44 13.79 5.52
N PHE A 119 -5.19 15.06 5.27
CA PHE A 119 -4.64 15.50 3.98
C PHE A 119 -3.26 14.86 3.68
N LYS A 120 -2.48 14.51 4.72
CA LYS A 120 -1.23 13.77 4.56
C LYS A 120 -1.41 12.39 3.95
N ASN A 121 -2.54 11.71 4.22
CA ASN A 121 -2.84 10.41 3.60
C ASN A 121 -2.94 10.55 2.08
N VAL A 122 -3.59 11.62 1.60
CA VAL A 122 -3.65 11.93 0.16
C VAL A 122 -2.26 12.22 -0.40
N LEU A 123 -1.45 13.06 0.27
CA LEU A 123 -0.09 13.38 -0.19
C LEU A 123 0.79 12.13 -0.27
N SER A 124 0.66 11.21 0.67
CA SER A 124 1.36 9.93 0.65
C SER A 124 0.83 9.01 -0.46
N ALA A 125 -0.49 8.93 -0.63
CA ALA A 125 -1.11 8.11 -1.68
C ALA A 125 -0.70 8.53 -3.09
N ILE A 126 -0.43 9.83 -3.32
CA ILE A 126 0.05 10.35 -4.60
C ILE A 126 1.59 10.46 -4.68
N GLY A 127 2.31 9.90 -3.70
CA GLY A 127 3.77 9.82 -3.70
C GLY A 127 4.53 11.12 -3.40
N LEU A 128 3.85 12.15 -2.87
CA LEU A 128 4.48 13.41 -2.46
C LEU A 128 5.06 13.39 -1.05
N LEU A 129 4.69 12.41 -0.24
CA LEU A 129 5.24 12.16 1.10
C LEU A 129 5.57 10.67 1.25
N PRO A 130 6.70 10.31 1.92
CA PRO A 130 6.98 8.94 2.29
C PRO A 130 5.85 8.37 3.16
N ALA A 131 5.51 7.10 2.95
CA ALA A 131 4.45 6.44 3.71
C ALA A 131 4.75 6.42 5.22
N GLU A 132 6.03 6.25 5.59
CA GLU A 132 6.50 6.27 6.97
C GLU A 132 6.28 7.61 7.70
N ASP A 133 6.11 8.71 6.97
CA ASP A 133 5.84 10.04 7.54
C ASP A 133 4.34 10.34 7.68
N CYS A 134 3.51 9.40 7.29
CA CYS A 134 2.06 9.49 7.37
C CYS A 134 1.52 8.71 8.57
N LEU A 135 0.49 9.24 9.20
CA LEU A 135 -0.31 8.55 10.20
C LEU A 135 -1.71 8.33 9.65
N SER A 136 -2.21 7.12 9.77
CA SER A 136 -3.61 6.77 9.57
C SER A 136 -4.30 6.69 10.91
N GLU A 137 -5.51 7.21 11.05
CA GLU A 137 -6.25 7.16 12.31
C GLU A 137 -7.45 6.23 12.24
N PHE A 138 -7.72 5.59 13.36
CA PHE A 138 -8.73 4.55 13.45
C PHE A 138 -9.45 4.55 14.81
N SER A 139 -10.59 3.88 14.84
CA SER A 139 -11.21 3.33 16.05
C SER A 139 -11.55 1.86 15.84
N GLY A 140 -11.54 1.08 16.93
CA GLY A 140 -11.84 -0.35 16.83
C GLY A 140 -11.71 -1.10 18.14
N ILE A 141 -11.65 -2.43 18.04
CA ILE A 141 -11.53 -3.35 19.16
C ILE A 141 -10.18 -4.05 19.10
N VAL A 142 -9.46 -4.08 20.21
CA VAL A 142 -8.18 -4.80 20.32
C VAL A 142 -8.41 -6.29 20.11
N ARG A 143 -7.76 -6.86 19.09
CA ARG A 143 -7.82 -8.28 18.71
C ARG A 143 -6.68 -9.08 19.33
N GLU A 144 -5.47 -8.54 19.25
CA GLU A 144 -4.25 -9.20 19.74
C GLU A 144 -3.30 -8.14 20.32
N VAL A 145 -2.45 -8.57 21.26
CA VAL A 145 -1.47 -7.71 21.91
C VAL A 145 -0.10 -8.39 21.95
N GLY A 146 0.95 -7.62 21.77
CA GLY A 146 2.32 -8.07 21.94
C GLY A 146 2.68 -8.36 23.41
N PRO A 147 3.77 -9.10 23.65
CA PRO A 147 4.11 -9.62 24.98
C PRO A 147 4.47 -8.56 26.03
N LYS A 148 4.81 -7.34 25.61
CA LYS A 148 5.15 -6.22 26.51
C LYS A 148 4.04 -5.17 26.63
N VAL A 149 2.91 -5.36 25.94
CA VAL A 149 1.78 -4.44 26.01
C VAL A 149 1.15 -4.45 27.41
N THR A 150 0.97 -3.25 27.97
CA THR A 150 0.43 -3.06 29.32
C THR A 150 -0.75 -2.09 29.38
N ARG A 151 -0.89 -1.18 28.40
CA ARG A 151 -1.87 -0.08 28.42
C ARG A 151 -3.26 -0.52 27.98
N VAL A 152 -3.36 -1.54 27.14
CA VAL A 152 -4.60 -2.07 26.59
C VAL A 152 -4.60 -3.59 26.64
N ARG A 153 -5.77 -4.21 26.50
CA ARG A 153 -5.96 -5.67 26.48
C ARG A 153 -6.98 -6.06 25.42
N VAL A 154 -6.95 -7.31 25.01
CA VAL A 154 -7.91 -7.88 24.07
C VAL A 154 -9.34 -7.59 24.52
N GLY A 155 -10.15 -7.08 23.59
CA GLY A 155 -11.53 -6.67 23.82
C GLY A 155 -11.72 -5.20 24.21
N ASP A 156 -10.64 -4.45 24.53
CA ASP A 156 -10.75 -3.00 24.78
C ASP A 156 -11.14 -2.26 23.50
N ARG A 157 -12.02 -1.26 23.63
CA ARG A 157 -12.30 -0.31 22.55
C ARG A 157 -11.28 0.81 22.58
N VAL A 158 -10.60 1.00 21.47
CA VAL A 158 -9.49 1.95 21.33
C VAL A 158 -9.67 2.89 20.13
N MET A 159 -9.07 4.06 20.23
CA MET A 159 -8.84 4.98 19.13
C MET A 159 -7.38 5.36 19.10
N GLY A 160 -6.81 5.55 17.91
CA GLY A 160 -5.38 5.80 17.79
C GLY A 160 -4.92 6.06 16.38
N THR A 161 -3.61 5.94 16.21
CA THR A 161 -2.94 6.12 14.92
C THR A 161 -2.03 4.95 14.61
N SER A 162 -1.97 4.56 13.34
CA SER A 162 -1.00 3.61 12.80
C SER A 162 -0.04 4.30 11.84
N GLY A 163 1.15 3.75 11.65
CA GLY A 163 2.11 4.27 10.68
C GLY A 163 1.76 3.87 9.25
N GLY A 164 1.94 4.79 8.31
CA GLY A 164 1.72 4.56 6.88
C GLY A 164 0.29 4.80 6.41
N VAL A 165 0.11 4.77 5.07
CA VAL A 165 -1.21 4.74 4.43
C VAL A 165 -1.65 3.28 4.40
N ARG A 166 -2.39 2.87 5.42
CA ARG A 166 -2.86 1.49 5.60
C ARG A 166 -4.22 1.47 6.27
N GLU A 167 -5.12 2.30 5.76
CA GLU A 167 -6.50 2.26 6.21
C GLU A 167 -7.15 0.95 5.73
N GLY A 168 -7.82 0.25 6.64
CA GLY A 168 -8.47 -1.02 6.34
C GLY A 168 -9.19 -1.58 7.55
N ILE A 169 -9.62 -2.82 7.46
CA ILE A 169 -10.35 -3.49 8.54
C ILE A 169 -9.45 -3.96 9.69
N VAL A 170 -8.14 -3.83 9.54
CA VAL A 170 -7.17 -4.12 10.61
C VAL A 170 -6.12 -3.02 10.66
N ALA A 171 -5.80 -2.57 11.85
CA ALA A 171 -4.69 -1.68 12.11
C ALA A 171 -3.66 -2.35 13.03
N THR A 172 -2.38 -2.26 12.69
CA THR A 172 -1.28 -2.59 13.60
C THR A 172 -0.66 -1.28 14.09
N ALA A 173 -0.66 -1.08 15.39
CA ALA A 173 -0.19 0.15 15.99
C ALA A 173 0.50 -0.11 17.34
N SER A 174 1.44 0.76 17.74
CA SER A 174 2.02 0.72 19.08
C SER A 174 0.98 1.08 20.14
N GLU A 175 1.04 0.42 21.31
CA GLU A 175 0.19 0.77 22.47
C GLU A 175 0.33 2.25 22.89
N PHE A 176 1.44 2.89 22.57
CA PHE A 176 1.69 4.31 22.84
C PHE A 176 1.01 5.25 21.82
N ALA A 177 0.57 4.72 20.69
CA ALA A 177 -0.11 5.49 19.65
C ALA A 177 -1.65 5.41 19.76
N MET A 178 -2.18 4.93 20.87
CA MET A 178 -3.62 4.78 21.09
C MET A 178 -4.04 5.06 22.54
N THR A 179 -5.34 5.28 22.70
CA THR A 179 -6.01 5.43 24.00
C THR A 179 -7.37 4.74 23.97
N LYS A 180 -7.95 4.47 25.14
CA LYS A 180 -9.30 3.90 25.23
C LYS A 180 -10.35 4.91 24.80
N VAL A 181 -11.36 4.45 24.08
CA VAL A 181 -12.46 5.30 23.63
C VAL A 181 -13.33 5.70 24.84
N PRO A 182 -13.55 7.01 25.08
CA PRO A 182 -14.50 7.47 26.08
C PRO A 182 -15.92 6.92 25.85
N ALA A 183 -16.63 6.59 26.93
CA ALA A 183 -17.97 5.98 26.85
C ALA A 183 -19.01 6.85 26.12
N ASN A 184 -18.78 8.14 26.03
CA ASN A 184 -19.64 9.11 25.37
C ASN A 184 -19.28 9.36 23.89
N MET A 185 -18.41 8.52 23.28
CA MET A 185 -18.05 8.60 21.86
C MET A 185 -18.57 7.40 21.07
N THR A 186 -19.09 7.69 19.87
CA THR A 186 -19.35 6.66 18.85
C THR A 186 -18.04 6.23 18.16
N PRO A 187 -18.01 5.06 17.51
CA PRO A 187 -16.83 4.63 16.73
C PRO A 187 -16.40 5.65 15.68
N LEU A 188 -17.34 6.25 14.95
CA LEU A 188 -17.05 7.27 13.93
C LEU A 188 -16.43 8.54 14.53
N GLN A 189 -16.92 8.98 15.70
CA GLN A 189 -16.34 10.09 16.43
C GLN A 189 -14.92 9.75 16.90
N ALA A 190 -14.73 8.55 17.43
CA ALA A 190 -13.46 8.08 17.93
C ALA A 190 -12.40 7.99 16.82
N ALA A 191 -12.76 7.54 15.61
CA ALA A 191 -11.86 7.53 14.47
C ALA A 191 -11.44 8.93 14.02
N ALA A 192 -12.31 9.93 14.12
CA ALA A 192 -12.04 11.32 13.70
C ALA A 192 -11.29 12.16 14.73
N PHE A 193 -10.90 11.59 15.85
CA PHE A 193 -10.45 12.34 17.03
C PHE A 193 -8.92 12.44 17.19
N PRO A 194 -8.13 11.36 17.10
CA PRO A 194 -6.74 11.32 17.56
C PRO A 194 -5.83 12.37 16.93
N ILE A 195 -5.80 12.42 15.59
CA ILE A 195 -4.88 13.33 14.89
C ILE A 195 -5.33 14.79 15.01
N ALA A 196 -6.61 15.06 14.79
CA ALA A 196 -7.09 16.44 14.77
C ALA A 196 -6.99 17.09 16.16
N TYR A 197 -7.56 16.46 17.18
CA TYR A 197 -7.53 16.99 18.54
C TYR A 197 -6.15 16.88 19.18
N GLY A 198 -5.39 15.79 18.94
CA GLY A 198 -4.02 15.65 19.40
C GLY A 198 -3.09 16.73 18.83
N THR A 199 -3.18 17.03 17.52
CA THR A 199 -2.38 18.10 16.89
C THR A 199 -2.67 19.46 17.50
N VAL A 200 -3.94 19.81 17.65
CA VAL A 200 -4.34 21.12 18.19
C VAL A 200 -3.98 21.23 19.67
N TRP A 201 -4.26 20.20 20.46
CA TRP A 201 -3.93 20.20 21.88
C TRP A 201 -2.44 20.31 22.11
N HIS A 202 -1.65 19.50 21.42
CA HIS A 202 -0.20 19.58 21.52
C HIS A 202 0.33 20.95 21.09
N GLY A 203 -0.13 21.46 19.93
CA GLY A 203 0.33 22.72 19.39
C GLY A 203 -0.10 23.94 20.22
N LEU A 204 -1.38 24.06 20.54
CA LEU A 204 -1.92 25.24 21.18
C LEU A 204 -1.82 25.19 22.71
N VAL A 205 -2.16 24.06 23.35
CA VAL A 205 -2.21 23.98 24.81
C VAL A 205 -0.84 23.66 25.39
N GLN A 206 -0.17 22.58 24.91
CA GLN A 206 1.09 22.17 25.51
C GLN A 206 2.28 23.01 25.08
N LEU A 207 2.41 23.36 23.79
CA LEU A 207 3.58 24.08 23.26
C LEU A 207 3.38 25.59 23.25
N ALA A 208 2.29 26.10 22.67
CA ALA A 208 2.03 27.53 22.62
C ALA A 208 1.49 28.09 23.93
N GLN A 209 0.98 27.27 24.85
CA GLN A 209 0.47 27.64 26.16
C GLN A 209 -0.52 28.83 26.07
N ILE A 210 -1.57 28.64 25.27
CA ILE A 210 -2.60 29.66 25.03
C ILE A 210 -3.28 30.12 26.35
N ARG A 211 -3.64 31.40 26.41
CA ARG A 211 -4.20 32.04 27.63
C ARG A 211 -5.52 32.74 27.34
N PRO A 212 -6.43 32.81 28.32
CA PRO A 212 -7.66 33.56 28.17
C PRO A 212 -7.41 35.04 27.80
N GLY A 213 -8.24 35.58 26.92
CA GLY A 213 -8.14 36.97 26.43
C GLY A 213 -7.14 37.19 25.30
N GLU A 214 -6.42 36.13 24.88
CA GLU A 214 -5.57 36.21 23.69
C GLU A 214 -6.40 36.12 22.40
N THR A 215 -5.81 36.60 21.31
CA THR A 215 -6.37 36.52 19.95
C THR A 215 -5.67 35.46 19.15
N ILE A 216 -6.44 34.66 18.41
CA ILE A 216 -5.88 33.61 17.53
C ILE A 216 -6.38 33.76 16.10
N LEU A 217 -5.46 33.66 15.14
CA LEU A 217 -5.75 33.46 13.73
C LEU A 217 -5.66 31.98 13.38
N ILE A 218 -6.73 31.39 12.83
CA ILE A 218 -6.79 30.00 12.45
C ILE A 218 -6.96 29.89 10.91
N HIS A 219 -5.97 29.34 10.22
CA HIS A 219 -6.05 29.10 8.80
C HIS A 219 -6.76 27.78 8.47
N ALA A 220 -7.39 27.70 7.26
CA ALA A 220 -8.16 26.55 6.80
C ALA A 220 -9.20 26.07 7.84
N ALA A 221 -9.91 27.00 8.44
CA ALA A 221 -10.71 26.83 9.65
C ALA A 221 -11.87 25.82 9.50
N ALA A 222 -12.35 25.56 8.29
CA ALA A 222 -13.40 24.56 8.01
C ALA A 222 -12.88 23.13 7.84
N GLY A 223 -11.57 22.89 7.89
CA GLY A 223 -10.99 21.56 7.90
C GLY A 223 -11.06 20.89 9.28
N GLY A 224 -10.76 19.59 9.36
CA GLY A 224 -10.84 18.85 10.62
C GLY A 224 -10.04 19.48 11.75
N VAL A 225 -8.77 19.84 11.51
CA VAL A 225 -7.92 20.52 12.51
C VAL A 225 -8.44 21.92 12.84
N GLY A 226 -8.91 22.68 11.83
CA GLY A 226 -9.42 24.04 12.05
C GLY A 226 -10.66 24.08 12.93
N LEU A 227 -11.61 23.18 12.71
CA LEU A 227 -12.83 23.09 13.55
C LEU A 227 -12.51 22.67 14.99
N CYS A 228 -11.50 21.80 15.19
CA CYS A 228 -10.99 21.46 16.52
C CYS A 228 -10.33 22.67 17.18
N ALA A 229 -9.53 23.42 16.42
CA ALA A 229 -8.81 24.59 16.92
C ALA A 229 -9.76 25.69 17.39
N ILE A 230 -10.84 25.95 16.65
CA ILE A 230 -11.87 26.93 17.08
C ILE A 230 -12.45 26.50 18.42
N GLN A 231 -12.85 25.25 18.60
CA GLN A 231 -13.45 24.78 19.85
C GLN A 231 -12.49 24.85 21.03
N ILE A 232 -11.24 24.44 20.83
CA ILE A 232 -10.21 24.51 21.90
C ILE A 232 -9.89 25.96 22.24
N ALA A 233 -9.73 26.84 21.24
CA ALA A 233 -9.50 28.27 21.48
C ALA A 233 -10.64 28.92 22.24
N GLN A 234 -11.89 28.70 21.81
CA GLN A 234 -13.08 29.24 22.52
C GLN A 234 -13.18 28.74 23.95
N ARG A 235 -12.92 27.45 24.19
CA ARG A 235 -12.92 26.84 25.53
C ARG A 235 -11.87 27.47 26.45
N HIS A 236 -10.72 27.85 25.89
CA HIS A 236 -9.66 28.56 26.64
C HIS A 236 -9.85 30.07 26.71
N GLY A 237 -10.98 30.61 26.23
CA GLY A 237 -11.31 32.02 26.31
C GLY A 237 -10.54 32.89 25.32
N LEU A 238 -10.11 32.36 24.18
CA LEU A 238 -9.47 33.15 23.12
C LEU A 238 -10.52 33.79 22.20
N GLU A 239 -10.19 34.94 21.65
CA GLU A 239 -10.93 35.55 20.56
C GLU A 239 -10.44 35.01 19.21
N VAL A 240 -11.35 34.39 18.44
CA VAL A 240 -11.03 33.70 17.20
C VAL A 240 -11.28 34.59 16.00
N PHE A 241 -10.26 34.70 15.13
CA PHE A 241 -10.36 35.14 13.75
C PHE A 241 -9.91 34.02 12.84
N CYS A 242 -10.59 33.76 11.74
CA CYS A 242 -10.27 32.61 10.93
C CYS A 242 -10.38 32.83 9.41
N THR A 243 -9.74 31.97 8.61
CA THR A 243 -9.80 32.05 7.17
C THR A 243 -10.50 30.82 6.58
N VAL A 244 -11.39 31.06 5.63
CA VAL A 244 -12.19 30.05 4.93
C VAL A 244 -12.33 30.36 3.44
N SER A 245 -12.56 29.34 2.61
CA SER A 245 -12.51 29.47 1.15
C SER A 245 -13.85 29.67 0.46
N SER A 246 -14.99 29.46 1.13
CA SER A 246 -16.32 29.55 0.52
C SER A 246 -17.37 30.03 1.52
N LYS A 247 -18.51 30.50 0.96
CA LYS A 247 -19.67 30.91 1.77
C LYS A 247 -20.21 29.74 2.58
N GLU A 248 -20.35 28.57 1.98
CA GLU A 248 -20.83 27.37 2.65
C GLU A 248 -19.99 27.01 3.89
N LYS A 249 -18.67 27.11 3.78
CA LYS A 249 -17.74 26.89 4.91
C LYS A 249 -17.89 27.96 5.99
N ARG A 250 -18.15 29.22 5.61
CA ARG A 250 -18.45 30.30 6.59
C ARG A 250 -19.76 30.03 7.32
N ASP A 251 -20.81 29.70 6.59
CA ASP A 251 -22.13 29.41 7.15
C ASP A 251 -22.05 28.23 8.13
N PHE A 252 -21.29 27.19 7.75
CA PHE A 252 -21.07 26.04 8.64
C PHE A 252 -20.41 26.43 9.97
N ILE A 253 -19.31 27.18 9.92
CA ILE A 253 -18.59 27.61 11.14
C ILE A 253 -19.47 28.53 11.99
N HIS A 254 -20.17 29.48 11.37
CA HIS A 254 -21.08 30.36 12.07
C HIS A 254 -22.19 29.59 12.79
N ASN A 255 -22.89 28.72 12.06
CA ASN A 255 -24.06 28.02 12.60
C ASN A 255 -23.69 26.94 13.65
N HIS A 256 -22.53 26.31 13.56
CA HIS A 256 -22.18 25.20 14.44
C HIS A 256 -21.23 25.59 15.59
N LEU A 257 -20.41 26.64 15.38
CA LEU A 257 -19.39 27.05 16.36
C LEU A 257 -19.57 28.50 16.82
N GLY A 258 -20.58 29.23 16.32
CA GLY A 258 -20.93 30.56 16.76
C GLY A 258 -19.88 31.64 16.43
N VAL A 259 -18.96 31.40 15.51
CA VAL A 259 -17.98 32.41 15.09
C VAL A 259 -18.69 33.47 14.25
N PRO A 260 -18.62 34.77 14.60
CA PRO A 260 -19.26 35.83 13.81
C PRO A 260 -18.69 35.92 12.38
N TYR A 261 -19.51 36.31 11.40
CA TYR A 261 -19.08 36.48 10.02
C TYR A 261 -17.95 37.49 9.83
N GLU A 262 -17.96 38.56 10.63
CA GLU A 262 -16.90 39.59 10.66
C GLU A 262 -15.56 39.08 11.17
N ASN A 263 -15.53 37.91 11.83
CA ASN A 263 -14.32 37.27 12.29
C ASN A 263 -13.77 36.25 11.24
N MET A 264 -14.32 36.27 10.02
CA MET A 264 -13.95 35.33 8.96
C MET A 264 -13.52 36.05 7.69
N ALA A 265 -12.35 35.73 7.17
CA ALA A 265 -11.84 36.24 5.90
C ALA A 265 -11.65 35.16 4.84
N ASN A 266 -11.52 35.55 3.57
CA ASN A 266 -11.28 34.65 2.47
C ASN A 266 -9.83 34.11 2.49
N SER A 267 -9.67 32.80 2.64
CA SER A 267 -8.37 32.14 2.70
C SER A 267 -7.55 32.20 1.39
N ARG A 268 -8.19 32.48 0.25
CA ARG A 268 -7.55 32.52 -1.07
C ARG A 268 -6.91 33.86 -1.41
N SER A 269 -7.18 34.90 -0.63
CA SER A 269 -6.65 36.24 -0.83
C SER A 269 -5.82 36.67 0.38
N ILE A 270 -4.50 36.68 0.24
CA ILE A 270 -3.58 37.09 1.31
C ILE A 270 -3.87 38.53 1.74
N GLY A 271 -4.10 39.44 0.79
CA GLY A 271 -4.44 40.82 1.06
C GLY A 271 -5.73 40.99 1.87
N GLU A 272 -6.79 40.26 1.53
CA GLU A 272 -8.06 40.34 2.23
C GLU A 272 -7.96 39.86 3.68
N TRP A 273 -7.38 38.68 3.95
CA TRP A 273 -7.34 38.20 5.33
C TRP A 273 -6.30 38.93 6.20
N THR A 274 -5.19 39.41 5.61
CA THR A 274 -4.23 40.22 6.37
C THR A 274 -4.82 41.58 6.73
N GLN A 275 -5.48 42.26 5.79
CA GLN A 275 -6.15 43.56 6.06
C GLN A 275 -7.33 43.38 7.00
N GLY A 276 -8.22 42.42 6.72
CA GLY A 276 -9.36 42.11 7.58
C GLY A 276 -8.94 41.77 9.02
N GLY A 277 -7.85 40.99 9.18
CA GLY A 277 -7.28 40.67 10.49
C GLY A 277 -6.75 41.93 11.22
N ARG A 278 -6.05 42.84 10.51
CA ARG A 278 -5.59 44.12 11.09
C ARG A 278 -6.74 44.99 11.51
N ASP A 279 -7.78 45.13 10.71
CA ASP A 279 -8.97 45.92 11.03
C ASP A 279 -9.72 45.34 12.23
N TRP A 280 -9.78 44.01 12.30
CA TRP A 280 -10.38 43.29 13.42
C TRP A 280 -9.58 43.48 14.73
N LEU A 281 -8.25 43.44 14.67
CA LEU A 281 -7.35 43.68 15.79
C LEU A 281 -7.40 45.15 16.26
N ALA A 282 -7.43 46.10 15.32
CA ALA A 282 -7.49 47.51 15.62
C ALA A 282 -8.72 47.88 16.48
N LYS A 283 -9.88 47.26 16.22
CA LYS A 283 -11.09 47.40 17.05
C LYS A 283 -10.92 46.90 18.48
N ARG A 284 -9.86 46.12 18.76
CA ARG A 284 -9.50 45.52 20.05
C ARG A 284 -8.29 46.19 20.70
N GLY A 285 -7.78 47.24 20.06
CA GLY A 285 -6.58 47.94 20.53
C GLY A 285 -5.28 47.10 20.39
N LYS A 286 -5.28 46.07 19.53
CA LYS A 286 -4.13 45.20 19.29
C LYS A 286 -3.48 45.48 17.94
N THR A 287 -2.15 45.30 17.87
CA THR A 287 -1.34 45.54 16.65
C THR A 287 -1.00 44.24 15.90
N GLY A 288 -1.25 43.07 16.49
CA GLY A 288 -1.03 41.78 15.90
C GLY A 288 -1.68 40.67 16.71
N PHE A 289 -1.80 39.50 16.13
CA PHE A 289 -2.33 38.31 16.79
C PHE A 289 -1.36 37.79 17.85
N ASP A 290 -1.88 37.27 18.95
CA ASP A 290 -1.08 36.61 19.98
C ASP A 290 -0.67 35.19 19.52
N VAL A 291 -1.55 34.53 18.76
CA VAL A 291 -1.30 33.17 18.23
C VAL A 291 -1.76 33.08 16.78
N VAL A 292 -1.00 32.35 15.97
CA VAL A 292 -1.40 31.93 14.60
C VAL A 292 -1.28 30.42 14.50
N LEU A 293 -2.36 29.76 14.15
CA LEU A 293 -2.31 28.33 13.74
C LEU A 293 -2.25 28.27 12.21
N ASN A 294 -1.08 27.92 11.70
CA ASN A 294 -0.79 27.90 10.27
C ASN A 294 -0.88 26.51 9.66
N SER A 295 -1.54 26.45 8.50
CA SER A 295 -1.54 25.30 7.58
C SER A 295 -1.23 25.71 6.13
N LEU A 296 -0.87 26.98 5.92
CA LEU A 296 -0.56 27.56 4.61
C LEU A 296 0.95 27.47 4.32
N GLN A 297 1.35 27.86 3.12
CA GLN A 297 2.72 27.73 2.61
C GLN A 297 3.16 28.94 1.79
N GLY A 298 4.46 29.08 1.58
CA GLY A 298 5.04 30.12 0.76
C GLY A 298 4.73 31.53 1.29
N LEU A 299 4.31 32.42 0.41
CA LEU A 299 4.01 33.81 0.78
C LEU A 299 2.90 33.92 1.85
N ALA A 300 1.97 32.99 1.88
CA ALA A 300 0.90 32.99 2.87
C ALA A 300 1.41 32.61 4.27
N LEU A 301 2.40 31.71 4.38
CA LEU A 301 3.08 31.39 5.63
C LEU A 301 3.81 32.64 6.16
N GLN A 302 4.59 33.31 5.32
CA GLN A 302 5.31 34.54 5.72
C GLN A 302 4.33 35.63 6.16
N ALA A 303 3.24 35.83 5.43
CA ALA A 303 2.19 36.79 5.82
C ALA A 303 1.54 36.45 7.19
N GLY A 304 1.39 35.14 7.48
CA GLY A 304 0.92 34.65 8.79
C GLY A 304 1.88 35.03 9.93
N ILE A 305 3.19 34.95 9.68
CA ILE A 305 4.21 35.40 10.64
C ILE A 305 4.16 36.93 10.81
N ASP A 306 3.97 37.70 9.73
CA ASP A 306 4.00 39.14 9.75
C ASP A 306 2.81 39.76 10.49
N VAL A 307 1.68 39.06 10.57
CA VAL A 307 0.50 39.52 11.34
C VAL A 307 0.56 39.20 12.84
N LEU A 308 1.58 38.48 13.30
CA LEU A 308 1.81 38.29 14.74
C LEU A 308 2.19 39.59 15.42
N GLY A 309 1.72 39.77 16.65
CA GLY A 309 2.16 40.80 17.58
C GLY A 309 3.53 40.45 18.20
N TYR A 310 4.00 41.35 19.08
CA TYR A 310 5.18 41.10 19.92
C TYR A 310 4.93 39.88 20.83
N LEU A 311 5.95 39.04 21.01
CA LEU A 311 5.90 37.80 21.79
C LEU A 311 4.88 36.77 21.27
N GLY A 312 4.40 36.92 20.04
CA GLY A 312 3.43 36.05 19.43
C GLY A 312 3.97 34.61 19.17
N ARG A 313 3.06 33.67 19.06
CA ARG A 313 3.39 32.26 18.80
C ARG A 313 2.83 31.82 17.45
N PHE A 314 3.71 31.40 16.57
CA PHE A 314 3.36 30.82 15.26
C PHE A 314 3.39 29.31 15.37
N VAL A 315 2.22 28.68 15.39
CA VAL A 315 2.07 27.22 15.48
C VAL A 315 1.87 26.68 14.07
N ASP A 316 2.87 25.98 13.53
CA ASP A 316 2.86 25.51 12.16
C ASP A 316 2.66 24.00 12.07
N ILE A 317 1.61 23.61 11.36
CA ILE A 317 1.29 22.22 11.01
C ILE A 317 1.53 21.92 9.54
N SER A 318 2.02 22.90 8.76
CA SER A 318 2.36 22.72 7.35
C SER A 318 3.64 21.91 7.18
N LYS A 319 3.88 21.34 5.99
CA LYS A 319 5.07 20.51 5.74
C LYS A 319 5.83 20.90 4.48
N ARG A 320 5.17 21.52 3.52
CA ARG A 320 5.73 21.71 2.18
C ARG A 320 6.96 22.62 2.18
N ASP A 321 6.91 23.72 2.94
CA ASP A 321 8.05 24.64 3.02
C ASP A 321 9.22 24.01 3.80
N HIS A 322 8.93 23.20 4.83
CA HIS A 322 9.94 22.44 5.56
C HIS A 322 10.65 21.43 4.68
N LEU A 323 9.89 20.65 3.88
CA LEU A 323 10.46 19.65 2.94
C LEU A 323 11.24 20.32 1.81
N ALA A 324 10.80 21.48 1.35
CA ALA A 324 11.49 22.24 0.30
C ALA A 324 12.73 23.00 0.81
N GLY A 325 12.91 23.10 2.14
CA GLY A 325 13.99 23.89 2.74
C GLY A 325 13.86 25.39 2.44
N ASN A 326 12.62 25.91 2.30
CA ASN A 326 12.41 27.31 1.95
C ASN A 326 12.91 28.25 3.06
N PRO A 327 13.61 29.35 2.69
CA PRO A 327 14.11 30.30 3.67
C PRO A 327 12.97 31.11 4.30
N MET A 328 13.17 31.53 5.56
CA MET A 328 12.29 32.42 6.30
C MET A 328 13.03 33.69 6.68
N SER A 329 12.31 34.85 6.68
CA SER A 329 12.92 36.13 7.05
C SER A 329 13.22 36.20 8.55
N MET A 330 14.49 36.37 8.89
CA MET A 330 14.92 36.56 10.28
C MET A 330 14.42 37.87 10.89
N SER A 331 14.04 38.88 10.07
CA SER A 331 13.53 40.16 10.57
C SER A 331 12.23 40.00 11.35
N SER A 332 11.42 38.99 11.06
CA SER A 332 10.19 38.70 11.80
C SER A 332 10.45 38.41 13.28
N PHE A 333 11.63 37.87 13.62
CA PHE A 333 12.02 37.52 14.99
C PHE A 333 12.40 38.76 15.85
N LEU A 334 12.51 39.94 15.25
CA LEU A 334 12.66 41.18 16.01
C LEU A 334 11.46 41.48 16.93
N LYS A 335 10.31 40.84 16.65
CA LYS A 335 9.13 40.88 17.52
C LYS A 335 9.18 39.90 18.69
N ALA A 336 10.32 39.18 18.87
CA ALA A 336 10.50 38.11 19.86
C ALA A 336 9.42 37.00 19.74
N ILE A 337 9.02 36.64 18.51
CA ILE A 337 8.05 35.58 18.25
C ILE A 337 8.64 34.21 18.48
N ASN A 338 7.78 33.24 18.79
CA ASN A 338 8.13 31.83 18.83
C ASN A 338 7.57 31.11 17.60
N TYR A 339 8.42 30.39 16.88
CA TYR A 339 8.00 29.49 15.81
C TYR A 339 7.95 28.05 16.34
N ILE A 340 6.81 27.41 16.25
CA ILE A 340 6.52 26.11 16.85
C ILE A 340 6.06 25.18 15.74
N ALA A 341 6.92 24.26 15.29
CA ALA A 341 6.54 23.22 14.34
C ALA A 341 5.89 22.04 15.09
N VAL A 342 4.73 21.61 14.63
CA VAL A 342 3.96 20.50 15.22
C VAL A 342 3.95 19.30 14.30
N GLU A 343 4.36 18.12 14.82
CA GLU A 343 4.39 16.86 14.08
C GLU A 343 4.16 15.66 15.00
N LEU A 344 2.92 15.14 15.00
CA LEU A 344 2.58 13.99 15.86
C LEU A 344 3.29 12.71 15.45
N GLY A 345 3.59 12.52 14.17
CA GLY A 345 4.34 11.34 13.70
C GLY A 345 5.75 11.28 14.29
N LEU A 346 6.44 12.42 14.38
CA LEU A 346 7.73 12.53 15.06
C LEU A 346 7.59 12.32 16.56
N LEU A 347 6.56 12.90 17.17
CA LEU A 347 6.27 12.69 18.60
C LEU A 347 6.09 11.21 18.91
N GLY A 348 5.29 10.49 18.12
CA GLY A 348 5.06 9.05 18.30
C GLY A 348 6.31 8.21 18.12
N ARG A 349 7.19 8.56 17.16
CA ARG A 349 8.44 7.81 16.90
C ARG A 349 9.55 8.07 17.92
N HIS A 350 9.69 9.31 18.38
CA HIS A 350 10.84 9.70 19.21
C HIS A 350 10.51 9.91 20.69
N ALA A 351 9.23 10.01 21.05
CA ALA A 351 8.76 10.16 22.41
C ALA A 351 7.40 9.46 22.60
N PRO A 352 7.33 8.11 22.44
CA PRO A 352 6.07 7.37 22.43
C PRO A 352 5.25 7.57 23.71
N GLU A 353 5.87 7.62 24.89
CA GLU A 353 5.16 7.85 26.15
C GLU A 353 4.49 9.23 26.20
N ARG A 354 5.12 10.24 25.57
CA ARG A 354 4.52 11.57 25.45
C ARG A 354 3.33 11.57 24.51
N MET A 355 3.41 10.79 23.43
CA MET A 355 2.27 10.60 22.52
C MET A 355 1.09 9.94 23.23
N ALA A 356 1.37 8.89 24.01
CA ALA A 356 0.36 8.20 24.81
C ALA A 356 -0.29 9.13 25.83
N SER A 357 0.53 9.88 26.58
CA SER A 357 0.04 10.86 27.57
C SER A 357 -0.81 11.96 26.93
N LEU A 358 -0.43 12.43 25.75
CA LEU A 358 -1.21 13.41 24.98
C LEU A 358 -2.60 12.87 24.62
N LEU A 359 -2.67 11.66 24.07
CA LEU A 359 -3.93 11.04 23.67
C LEU A 359 -4.84 10.78 24.88
N ASP A 360 -4.28 10.31 26.00
CA ASP A 360 -5.02 10.09 27.25
C ASP A 360 -5.55 11.41 27.83
N GLU A 361 -4.73 12.46 27.83
CA GLU A 361 -5.12 13.80 28.32
C GLU A 361 -6.31 14.34 27.52
N VAL A 362 -6.23 14.33 26.19
CA VAL A 362 -7.29 14.87 25.32
C VAL A 362 -8.56 14.03 25.41
N ALA A 363 -8.43 12.70 25.48
CA ALA A 363 -9.56 11.81 25.70
C ALA A 363 -10.24 12.04 27.06
N ALA A 364 -9.47 12.26 28.12
CA ALA A 364 -9.99 12.56 29.45
C ALA A 364 -10.70 13.94 29.51
N VAL A 365 -10.19 14.93 28.76
CA VAL A 365 -10.89 16.23 28.61
C VAL A 365 -12.22 16.03 27.90
N HIS A 366 -12.25 15.29 26.80
CA HIS A 366 -13.50 14.99 26.08
C HIS A 366 -14.50 14.22 26.96
N ALA A 367 -14.04 13.25 27.74
CA ALA A 367 -14.92 12.47 28.63
C ALA A 367 -15.64 13.33 29.65
N ARG A 368 -14.97 14.37 30.17
CA ARG A 368 -15.54 15.31 31.15
C ARG A 368 -16.39 16.40 30.51
N GLU A 369 -15.91 16.93 29.42
CA GLU A 369 -16.53 18.04 28.71
C GLU A 369 -16.44 17.80 27.19
N PRO A 370 -17.47 17.19 26.59
CA PRO A 370 -17.42 16.73 25.22
C PRO A 370 -17.18 17.84 24.20
N PHE A 371 -16.24 17.60 23.28
CA PHE A 371 -16.11 18.38 22.05
C PHE A 371 -17.16 17.92 21.02
N LYS A 372 -17.58 18.81 20.15
CA LYS A 372 -18.35 18.44 18.96
C LYS A 372 -17.40 17.85 17.93
N VAL A 373 -17.26 16.52 17.87
CA VAL A 373 -16.46 15.89 16.83
C VAL A 373 -17.18 16.04 15.49
N MET A 374 -16.60 16.87 14.60
CA MET A 374 -17.25 17.28 13.36
C MET A 374 -16.72 16.49 12.16
N TYR A 375 -17.53 15.59 11.67
CA TYR A 375 -17.37 14.93 10.39
C TYR A 375 -18.68 15.09 9.61
N ASN A 376 -18.57 15.59 8.38
CA ASN A 376 -19.75 15.89 7.55
C ASN A 376 -19.95 14.85 6.45
N HIS A 377 -18.94 13.99 6.28
CA HIS A 377 -18.93 12.99 5.23
C HIS A 377 -18.62 11.63 5.85
N VAL A 378 -19.57 10.72 5.74
CA VAL A 378 -19.44 9.32 6.14
C VAL A 378 -19.56 8.46 4.90
N PHE A 379 -18.58 7.62 4.69
CA PHE A 379 -18.53 6.61 3.64
C PHE A 379 -18.62 5.22 4.25
N GLU A 380 -18.91 4.19 3.45
CA GLU A 380 -19.07 2.83 3.94
C GLU A 380 -18.23 1.84 3.13
N GLY A 381 -17.53 0.95 3.83
CA GLY A 381 -16.77 -0.14 3.24
C GLY A 381 -15.56 0.27 2.41
N ALA A 382 -14.97 -0.71 1.72
CA ALA A 382 -13.75 -0.51 0.93
C ALA A 382 -13.92 0.49 -0.23
N LYS A 383 -15.06 0.44 -0.92
CA LYS A 383 -15.37 1.37 -2.00
C LYS A 383 -15.49 2.80 -1.48
N GLY A 384 -16.23 2.97 -0.39
CA GLY A 384 -16.40 4.27 0.26
C GLY A 384 -15.08 4.86 0.75
N LEU A 385 -14.14 4.00 1.18
CA LEU A 385 -12.81 4.45 1.57
C LEU A 385 -12.06 5.07 0.39
N ILE A 386 -12.13 4.51 -0.82
CA ILE A 386 -11.52 5.10 -2.03
C ILE A 386 -12.20 6.43 -2.38
N GLU A 387 -13.53 6.48 -2.39
CA GLU A 387 -14.31 7.69 -2.65
C GLU A 387 -13.99 8.81 -1.63
N SER A 388 -13.67 8.46 -0.39
CA SER A 388 -13.26 9.40 0.65
C SER A 388 -11.92 10.11 0.34
N TYR A 389 -10.99 9.41 -0.30
CA TYR A 389 -9.73 10.00 -0.80
C TYR A 389 -9.98 10.99 -1.94
N GLU A 390 -10.86 10.65 -2.88
CA GLU A 390 -11.23 11.55 -3.99
C GLU A 390 -11.88 12.84 -3.46
N LEU A 391 -12.76 12.73 -2.47
CA LEU A 391 -13.36 13.91 -1.83
C LEU A 391 -12.31 14.76 -1.11
N MET A 392 -11.38 14.16 -0.39
CA MET A 392 -10.30 14.87 0.31
C MET A 392 -9.40 15.62 -0.68
N GLU A 393 -9.01 15.00 -1.79
CA GLU A 393 -8.21 15.61 -2.85
C GLU A 393 -8.91 16.83 -3.46
N SER A 394 -10.23 16.77 -3.64
CA SER A 394 -11.00 17.88 -4.20
C SER A 394 -11.01 19.15 -3.32
N GLY A 395 -10.67 19.04 -2.03
CA GLY A 395 -10.68 20.13 -1.06
C GLY A 395 -12.08 20.72 -0.76
N LYS A 396 -13.16 20.06 -1.22
CA LYS A 396 -14.54 20.52 -1.03
C LYS A 396 -15.14 20.16 0.33
N HIS A 397 -14.54 19.17 1.01
CA HIS A 397 -15.03 18.69 2.30
C HIS A 397 -15.05 19.77 3.40
N ILE A 398 -15.90 19.56 4.40
CA ILE A 398 -15.98 20.33 5.65
C ILE A 398 -15.79 19.34 6.81
N GLY A 399 -14.91 19.68 7.76
CA GLY A 399 -14.58 18.81 8.88
C GLY A 399 -13.77 17.58 8.49
N LYS A 400 -13.92 16.51 9.26
CA LYS A 400 -13.27 15.21 9.01
C LYS A 400 -14.10 14.38 8.02
N ILE A 401 -13.42 13.53 7.28
CA ILE A 401 -14.02 12.50 6.44
C ILE A 401 -13.79 11.17 7.14
N VAL A 402 -14.85 10.40 7.34
CA VAL A 402 -14.82 9.13 8.07
C VAL A 402 -15.37 8.02 7.18
N THR A 403 -14.78 6.85 7.23
CA THR A 403 -15.31 5.65 6.59
C THR A 403 -15.67 4.63 7.64
N ASP A 404 -16.93 4.20 7.63
CA ASP A 404 -17.46 3.11 8.46
C ASP A 404 -17.07 1.76 7.85
N LEU A 405 -16.37 0.94 8.61
CA LEU A 405 -15.94 -0.40 8.23
C LEU A 405 -16.63 -1.49 9.06
N SER A 406 -17.56 -1.13 9.94
CA SER A 406 -18.21 -2.04 10.88
C SER A 406 -18.96 -3.18 10.19
N ALA A 407 -19.61 -2.91 9.06
CA ALA A 407 -20.29 -3.94 8.27
C ALA A 407 -19.29 -4.97 7.69
N CYS A 408 -18.11 -4.54 7.26
CA CYS A 408 -17.06 -5.43 6.78
C CYS A 408 -16.53 -6.36 7.89
N CYS A 409 -16.60 -5.92 9.16
CA CYS A 409 -16.14 -6.68 10.31
C CYS A 409 -17.18 -7.69 10.81
N GLN A 410 -18.47 -7.41 10.67
CA GLN A 410 -19.55 -8.30 11.15
C GLN A 410 -19.69 -9.58 10.31
N GLU A 411 -19.39 -9.53 9.01
CA GLU A 411 -19.38 -10.69 8.14
C GLU A 411 -18.28 -11.71 8.49
N GLN A 412 -17.24 -11.29 9.20
CA GLN A 412 -16.12 -12.15 9.62
C GLN A 412 -16.44 -13.04 10.84
N ALA A 413 -17.43 -12.69 11.64
CA ALA A 413 -17.73 -13.39 12.90
C ALA A 413 -18.35 -14.79 12.72
N SER A 414 -18.77 -15.19 11.52
CA SER A 414 -19.53 -16.41 11.25
C SER A 414 -18.77 -17.56 10.58
N GLU A 415 -17.51 -17.39 10.16
CA GLU A 415 -16.72 -18.49 9.58
C GLU A 415 -15.37 -18.67 10.28
N LYS A 416 -14.96 -19.95 10.41
CA LYS A 416 -13.60 -20.30 10.87
C LYS A 416 -12.56 -19.50 10.08
N LEU A 417 -11.89 -18.59 10.78
CA LEU A 417 -10.74 -17.84 10.27
C LEU A 417 -9.74 -18.82 9.63
N TRP A 418 -9.54 -18.69 8.33
CA TRP A 418 -8.39 -19.29 7.67
C TRP A 418 -7.15 -18.54 8.20
N ASP A 419 -6.28 -19.27 8.90
CA ASP A 419 -5.02 -18.70 9.42
C ASP A 419 -4.02 -18.55 8.26
N PRO A 420 -3.75 -17.34 7.76
CA PRO A 420 -2.84 -17.15 6.64
C PRO A 420 -1.39 -17.41 7.02
N THR A 421 -1.05 -17.58 8.31
CA THR A 421 0.29 -18.02 8.73
C THR A 421 0.58 -19.45 8.31
N HIS A 422 -0.43 -20.18 7.85
CA HIS A 422 -0.36 -21.58 7.45
C HIS A 422 -0.88 -21.81 6.02
N ILE A 423 -0.49 -20.96 5.05
CA ILE A 423 -0.73 -21.24 3.62
C ILE A 423 -0.08 -22.57 3.24
N PHE A 424 1.10 -22.82 3.80
CA PHE A 424 1.83 -24.05 3.59
C PHE A 424 1.74 -24.93 4.84
N ASP A 425 1.30 -26.17 4.67
CA ASP A 425 1.23 -27.15 5.78
C ASP A 425 2.64 -27.41 6.34
N PRO A 426 2.91 -27.11 7.61
CA PRO A 426 4.24 -27.28 8.21
C PRO A 426 4.70 -28.75 8.25
N ARG A 427 3.77 -29.71 8.12
CA ARG A 427 4.07 -31.14 8.10
C ARG A 427 4.48 -31.64 6.72
N LYS A 428 4.18 -30.87 5.66
CA LYS A 428 4.53 -31.19 4.28
C LYS A 428 5.89 -30.64 3.88
N SER A 429 6.46 -31.21 2.83
CA SER A 429 7.71 -30.74 2.24
C SER A 429 7.47 -30.00 0.92
N TYR A 430 8.34 -29.06 0.59
CA TYR A 430 8.25 -28.22 -0.60
C TYR A 430 9.59 -28.22 -1.34
N VAL A 431 9.56 -28.47 -2.63
CA VAL A 431 10.76 -28.60 -3.47
C VAL A 431 10.87 -27.43 -4.44
N LEU A 432 12.00 -26.72 -4.40
CA LEU A 432 12.35 -25.64 -5.31
C LEU A 432 13.36 -26.15 -6.34
N VAL A 433 12.88 -26.63 -7.49
CA VAL A 433 13.70 -27.13 -8.57
C VAL A 433 14.34 -25.97 -9.32
N GLY A 434 15.67 -25.87 -9.28
CA GLY A 434 16.41 -24.69 -9.74
C GLY A 434 16.47 -23.57 -8.70
N GLY A 435 16.04 -23.85 -7.45
CA GLY A 435 15.97 -22.89 -6.35
C GLY A 435 17.32 -22.40 -5.80
N CYS A 436 18.46 -22.91 -6.27
CA CYS A 436 19.77 -22.39 -5.90
C CYS A 436 20.15 -21.06 -6.62
N GLY A 437 19.30 -20.56 -7.52
CA GLY A 437 19.45 -19.25 -8.14
C GLY A 437 18.99 -18.10 -7.22
N GLY A 438 19.21 -16.85 -7.65
CA GLY A 438 18.98 -15.66 -6.80
C GLY A 438 17.55 -15.47 -6.25
N LEU A 439 16.53 -15.98 -6.94
CA LEU A 439 15.13 -15.92 -6.48
C LEU A 439 14.81 -17.00 -5.44
N GLY A 440 15.44 -18.18 -5.52
CA GLY A 440 15.09 -19.33 -4.67
C GLY A 440 15.24 -19.07 -3.17
N PRO A 441 16.36 -18.52 -2.67
CA PRO A 441 16.51 -18.22 -1.24
C PRO A 441 15.45 -17.24 -0.72
N ARG A 442 15.04 -16.27 -1.53
CA ARG A 442 13.96 -15.32 -1.18
C ARG A 442 12.61 -16.02 -1.12
N LEU A 443 12.34 -16.91 -2.11
CA LEU A 443 11.13 -17.72 -2.09
C LEU A 443 11.12 -18.69 -0.90
N ALA A 444 12.24 -19.30 -0.54
CA ALA A 444 12.33 -20.15 0.65
C ALA A 444 11.99 -19.35 1.93
N GLY A 445 12.51 -18.14 2.08
CA GLY A 445 12.14 -17.24 3.18
C GLY A 445 10.64 -16.91 3.19
N PHE A 446 10.06 -16.64 2.03
CA PHE A 446 8.62 -16.43 1.89
C PHE A 446 7.84 -17.67 2.36
N LEU A 447 8.18 -18.86 1.87
CA LEU A 447 7.51 -20.10 2.26
C LEU A 447 7.55 -20.33 3.79
N ILE A 448 8.67 -20.04 4.44
CA ILE A 448 8.84 -20.18 5.89
C ILE A 448 7.89 -19.22 6.63
N ASN A 449 7.85 -17.96 6.21
CA ASN A 449 6.97 -16.95 6.80
C ASN A 449 5.48 -17.34 6.68
N TYR A 450 5.14 -18.14 5.67
CA TYR A 450 3.77 -18.58 5.40
C TYR A 450 3.51 -20.05 5.78
N GLY A 451 4.29 -20.60 6.69
CA GLY A 451 4.00 -21.87 7.36
C GLY A 451 4.84 -23.07 6.94
N ALA A 452 5.54 -23.03 5.81
CA ALA A 452 6.40 -24.15 5.41
C ALA A 452 7.53 -24.38 6.42
N ARG A 453 7.83 -25.64 6.72
CA ARG A 453 8.92 -26.02 7.63
C ARG A 453 9.97 -26.91 6.99
N ASN A 454 9.63 -27.64 5.92
CA ASN A 454 10.54 -28.56 5.24
C ASN A 454 10.71 -28.10 3.79
N ILE A 455 11.88 -27.55 3.48
CA ILE A 455 12.17 -27.00 2.15
C ILE A 455 13.41 -27.66 1.56
N ILE A 456 13.33 -28.10 0.31
CA ILE A 456 14.46 -28.58 -0.46
C ILE A 456 14.71 -27.64 -1.63
N MET A 457 15.93 -27.16 -1.74
CA MET A 457 16.36 -26.31 -2.84
C MET A 457 17.36 -27.08 -3.70
N THR A 458 17.14 -27.11 -5.02
CA THR A 458 18.03 -27.82 -5.92
C THR A 458 18.69 -26.90 -6.94
N GLY A 459 19.84 -27.32 -7.40
CA GLY A 459 20.59 -26.72 -8.48
C GLY A 459 21.71 -27.63 -8.95
N ARG A 460 22.17 -27.50 -10.18
CA ARG A 460 23.19 -28.40 -10.76
C ARG A 460 24.47 -28.50 -9.90
N ARG A 461 24.86 -27.43 -9.21
CA ARG A 461 26.03 -27.37 -8.33
C ARG A 461 25.70 -27.47 -6.84
N GLY A 462 24.43 -27.44 -6.45
CA GLY A 462 24.01 -27.44 -5.05
C GLY A 462 24.60 -26.30 -4.22
N HIS A 463 24.74 -25.11 -4.80
CA HIS A 463 25.39 -23.97 -4.18
C HIS A 463 24.51 -22.71 -4.27
N ILE A 464 24.42 -22.00 -3.16
CA ILE A 464 23.81 -20.64 -3.06
C ILE A 464 24.88 -19.63 -2.63
N SER A 465 24.64 -18.35 -2.82
CA SER A 465 25.57 -17.30 -2.40
C SER A 465 25.80 -17.32 -0.87
N ARG A 466 26.93 -16.79 -0.42
CA ARG A 466 27.22 -16.68 1.02
C ARG A 466 26.21 -15.82 1.76
N SER A 467 25.78 -14.71 1.13
CA SER A 467 24.77 -13.81 1.69
C SER A 467 23.41 -14.49 1.84
N ASP A 468 22.98 -15.23 0.82
CA ASP A 468 21.70 -15.96 0.86
C ASP A 468 21.75 -17.08 1.91
N ARG A 469 22.88 -17.78 2.02
CA ARG A 469 23.07 -18.82 3.05
C ARG A 469 22.92 -18.24 4.45
N LEU A 470 23.61 -17.13 4.75
CA LEU A 470 23.49 -16.44 6.05
C LEU A 470 22.07 -15.95 6.33
N ALA A 471 21.35 -15.48 5.30
CA ALA A 471 19.97 -15.05 5.46
C ALA A 471 19.04 -16.23 5.82
N LEU A 472 19.22 -17.38 5.16
CA LEU A 472 18.45 -18.59 5.47
C LEU A 472 18.82 -19.19 6.84
N GLU A 473 20.09 -19.19 7.21
CA GLU A 473 20.54 -19.64 8.54
C GLU A 473 19.93 -18.81 9.67
N ARG A 474 19.78 -17.50 9.47
CA ARG A 474 19.08 -16.62 10.43
C ARG A 474 17.63 -17.03 10.59
N LEU A 475 16.91 -17.29 9.48
CA LEU A 475 15.52 -17.73 9.52
C LEU A 475 15.36 -19.10 10.21
N VAL A 476 16.28 -20.05 9.95
CA VAL A 476 16.27 -21.37 10.60
C VAL A 476 16.54 -21.27 12.10
N SER A 477 17.32 -20.28 12.52
CA SER A 477 17.68 -20.05 13.92
C SER A 477 16.69 -19.13 14.65
N ASP A 478 15.72 -18.56 13.96
CA ASP A 478 14.75 -17.64 14.54
C ASP A 478 13.71 -18.41 15.37
N PRO A 479 13.56 -18.10 16.67
CA PRO A 479 12.55 -18.73 17.52
C PRO A 479 11.11 -18.56 17.04
N ALA A 480 10.83 -17.54 16.21
CA ALA A 480 9.52 -17.34 15.59
C ALA A 480 9.16 -18.44 14.58
N PHE A 481 10.17 -19.18 14.07
CA PHE A 481 9.97 -20.24 13.08
C PHE A 481 10.52 -21.60 13.60
N PRO A 482 9.88 -22.23 14.59
CA PRO A 482 10.38 -23.46 15.15
C PRO A 482 10.38 -24.60 14.11
N HIS A 483 11.39 -25.48 14.20
CA HIS A 483 11.52 -26.71 13.41
C HIS A 483 11.67 -26.53 11.90
N VAL A 484 12.23 -25.41 11.44
CA VAL A 484 12.52 -25.21 10.01
C VAL A 484 13.72 -26.06 9.58
N THR A 485 13.55 -26.82 8.49
CA THR A 485 14.60 -27.62 7.84
C THR A 485 14.74 -27.16 6.39
N ILE A 486 15.94 -26.70 6.01
CA ILE A 486 16.29 -26.38 4.62
C ILE A 486 17.41 -27.31 4.18
N LYS A 487 17.19 -28.08 3.10
CA LYS A 487 18.23 -28.89 2.45
C LYS A 487 18.55 -28.32 1.07
N ILE A 488 19.84 -28.16 0.81
CA ILE A 488 20.35 -27.75 -0.51
C ILE A 488 21.02 -28.95 -1.16
N MET A 489 20.51 -29.34 -2.34
CA MET A 489 20.96 -30.55 -3.03
C MET A 489 21.52 -30.22 -4.42
N ALA A 490 22.64 -30.84 -4.78
CA ALA A 490 23.13 -30.83 -6.14
C ALA A 490 22.31 -31.84 -6.96
N ALA A 491 21.44 -31.31 -7.84
CA ALA A 491 20.60 -32.14 -8.71
C ALA A 491 20.38 -31.47 -10.06
N ASP A 492 20.57 -32.21 -11.12
CA ASP A 492 20.19 -31.77 -12.46
C ASP A 492 18.74 -32.18 -12.72
N ALA A 493 17.88 -31.19 -12.94
CA ALA A 493 16.45 -31.39 -13.18
C ALA A 493 16.14 -32.25 -14.43
N LEU A 494 17.09 -32.43 -15.32
CA LEU A 494 16.97 -33.29 -16.52
C LEU A 494 17.30 -34.76 -16.27
N LYS A 495 17.82 -35.10 -15.07
CA LYS A 495 18.20 -36.47 -14.73
C LYS A 495 17.17 -37.11 -13.81
N PRO A 496 16.40 -38.12 -14.29
CA PRO A 496 15.37 -38.78 -13.50
C PRO A 496 15.87 -39.31 -12.14
N GLU A 497 17.04 -39.97 -12.13
CA GLU A 497 17.57 -40.55 -10.89
C GLU A 497 17.90 -39.45 -9.83
N ALA A 498 18.50 -38.32 -10.25
CA ALA A 498 18.76 -37.22 -9.36
C ALA A 498 17.46 -36.63 -8.79
N MET A 499 16.41 -36.54 -9.58
CA MET A 499 15.11 -36.07 -9.13
C MET A 499 14.37 -37.05 -8.24
N LYS A 500 14.53 -38.36 -8.45
CA LYS A 500 14.04 -39.39 -7.52
C LYS A 500 14.66 -39.24 -6.14
N ASP A 501 15.96 -39.01 -6.04
CA ASP A 501 16.65 -38.78 -4.77
C ASP A 501 16.17 -37.51 -4.07
N VAL A 502 15.91 -36.44 -4.83
CA VAL A 502 15.35 -35.19 -4.32
C VAL A 502 13.96 -35.43 -3.72
N PHE A 503 13.06 -36.09 -4.46
CA PHE A 503 11.70 -36.34 -3.97
C PHE A 503 11.65 -37.38 -2.84
N ALA A 504 12.55 -38.39 -2.85
CA ALA A 504 12.69 -39.30 -1.72
C ALA A 504 13.15 -38.56 -0.45
N THR A 505 14.11 -37.63 -0.60
CA THR A 505 14.56 -36.77 0.50
C THR A 505 13.42 -35.88 0.98
N ALA A 506 12.61 -35.32 0.07
CA ALA A 506 11.45 -34.52 0.44
C ALA A 506 10.44 -35.33 1.27
N ASN A 507 10.09 -36.51 0.81
CA ASN A 507 9.16 -37.40 1.49
C ASN A 507 9.68 -37.91 2.84
N SER A 508 11.01 -37.95 3.06
CA SER A 508 11.58 -38.27 4.37
C SER A 508 11.40 -37.17 5.41
N LEU A 509 11.19 -35.93 4.99
CA LEU A 509 10.91 -34.78 5.85
C LEU A 509 9.41 -34.59 6.11
N GLY A 510 8.58 -35.08 5.22
CA GLY A 510 7.12 -34.99 5.26
C GLY A 510 6.51 -35.24 3.89
N PRO A 511 5.21 -35.53 3.80
CA PRO A 511 4.53 -35.71 2.52
C PRO A 511 4.79 -34.54 1.57
N LEU A 512 5.04 -34.82 0.29
CA LEU A 512 5.30 -33.79 -0.70
C LEU A 512 4.03 -32.94 -0.92
N GLY A 513 4.09 -31.65 -0.52
CA GLY A 513 2.98 -30.71 -0.67
C GLY A 513 3.04 -29.95 -1.99
N GLY A 514 4.21 -29.44 -2.38
CA GLY A 514 4.31 -28.64 -3.59
C GLY A 514 5.70 -28.64 -4.23
N VAL A 515 5.70 -28.39 -5.53
CA VAL A 515 6.93 -28.27 -6.32
C VAL A 515 6.92 -26.96 -7.08
N PHE A 516 8.01 -26.20 -6.98
CA PHE A 516 8.27 -24.97 -7.72
C PHE A 516 9.32 -25.23 -8.80
N LEU A 517 8.94 -25.15 -10.06
CA LEU A 517 9.88 -25.30 -11.19
C LEU A 517 10.39 -23.92 -11.61
N MET A 518 11.61 -23.60 -11.18
CA MET A 518 12.26 -22.29 -11.33
C MET A 518 13.47 -22.33 -12.28
N SER A 519 13.79 -23.50 -12.86
CA SER A 519 14.95 -23.66 -13.73
C SER A 519 14.86 -22.75 -14.96
N VAL A 520 15.95 -22.04 -15.25
CA VAL A 520 16.04 -21.14 -16.39
C VAL A 520 17.43 -21.25 -17.03
N VAL A 521 17.46 -21.32 -18.34
CA VAL A 521 18.65 -21.15 -19.16
C VAL A 521 18.26 -20.25 -20.33
N LEU A 522 19.04 -19.23 -20.60
CA LEU A 522 18.84 -18.34 -21.73
C LEU A 522 19.90 -18.63 -22.80
N ARG A 523 19.47 -18.70 -24.04
CA ARG A 523 20.31 -18.80 -25.26
C ARG A 523 19.64 -17.96 -26.34
N ASP A 524 19.67 -16.65 -26.08
CA ASP A 524 19.01 -15.65 -26.91
C ASP A 524 19.81 -15.48 -28.20
N ASP A 525 19.13 -15.44 -29.35
CA ASP A 525 19.71 -15.13 -30.62
C ASP A 525 18.63 -14.65 -31.60
N GLN A 526 19.04 -13.98 -32.67
CA GLN A 526 18.14 -13.65 -33.76
C GLN A 526 17.60 -14.92 -34.40
N PHE A 527 16.36 -14.88 -34.88
CA PHE A 527 15.70 -16.08 -35.45
C PHE A 527 16.55 -16.78 -36.53
N LEU A 528 17.21 -16.01 -37.40
CA LEU A 528 18.07 -16.56 -38.48
C LEU A 528 19.33 -17.27 -37.95
N ASN A 529 19.76 -16.94 -36.75
CA ASN A 529 20.96 -17.50 -36.10
C ASN A 529 20.60 -18.55 -35.01
N MET A 530 19.30 -18.77 -34.79
CA MET A 530 18.81 -19.73 -33.80
C MET A 530 19.01 -21.14 -34.33
N ASP A 531 20.00 -21.82 -33.80
CA ASP A 531 20.23 -23.23 -34.13
C ASP A 531 19.44 -24.17 -33.20
N LYS A 532 19.43 -25.45 -33.57
CA LYS A 532 18.73 -26.50 -32.82
C LYS A 532 19.28 -26.66 -31.41
N GLU A 533 20.57 -26.54 -31.20
CA GLU A 533 21.21 -26.70 -29.88
C GLU A 533 20.77 -25.62 -28.91
N LYS A 534 20.79 -24.33 -29.33
CA LYS A 534 20.30 -23.19 -28.53
C LYS A 534 18.83 -23.36 -28.21
N PHE A 535 18.03 -23.76 -29.20
CA PHE A 535 16.60 -23.98 -29.02
C PHE A 535 16.32 -25.11 -28.00
N ASP A 536 16.89 -26.27 -28.22
CA ASP A 536 16.69 -27.44 -27.36
C ASP A 536 17.22 -27.24 -25.95
N THR A 537 18.33 -26.51 -25.78
CA THR A 537 18.90 -26.22 -24.47
C THR A 537 17.89 -25.46 -23.60
N VAL A 538 17.22 -24.46 -24.15
CA VAL A 538 16.23 -23.65 -23.43
C VAL A 538 14.95 -24.46 -23.19
N MET A 539 14.45 -25.16 -24.22
CA MET A 539 13.26 -26.00 -24.10
C MET A 539 13.45 -27.10 -23.06
N ASN A 540 14.59 -27.76 -23.05
CA ASN A 540 14.89 -28.82 -22.10
C ASN A 540 14.97 -28.28 -20.65
N SER A 541 15.55 -27.10 -20.47
CA SER A 541 15.65 -26.50 -19.11
C SER A 541 14.30 -26.32 -18.43
N LYS A 542 13.21 -26.21 -19.18
CA LYS A 542 11.84 -26.04 -18.72
C LYS A 542 10.96 -27.26 -18.98
N ILE A 543 10.68 -27.55 -20.23
CA ILE A 543 9.78 -28.67 -20.61
C ILE A 543 10.43 -30.02 -20.29
N GLY A 544 11.74 -30.17 -20.56
CA GLY A 544 12.46 -31.38 -20.18
C GLY A 544 12.41 -31.62 -18.67
N ALA A 545 12.67 -30.59 -17.86
CA ALA A 545 12.57 -30.67 -16.40
C ALA A 545 11.15 -30.99 -15.92
N LEU A 546 10.11 -30.35 -16.51
CA LEU A 546 8.72 -30.67 -16.21
C LEU A 546 8.38 -32.15 -16.54
N ASN A 547 8.85 -32.65 -17.69
CA ASN A 547 8.65 -34.02 -18.07
C ASN A 547 9.31 -35.01 -17.09
N VAL A 548 10.52 -34.69 -16.61
CA VAL A 548 11.18 -35.50 -15.56
C VAL A 548 10.35 -35.51 -14.30
N ILE A 549 9.88 -34.34 -13.83
CA ILE A 549 9.05 -34.24 -12.63
C ILE A 549 7.80 -35.10 -12.74
N ARG A 550 6.99 -34.93 -13.79
CA ARG A 550 5.73 -35.65 -13.96
C ARG A 550 5.89 -37.17 -14.18
N ASN A 551 7.06 -37.59 -14.64
CA ASN A 551 7.37 -39.02 -14.80
C ASN A 551 7.98 -39.64 -13.52
N THR A 552 8.37 -38.81 -12.56
CA THR A 552 9.01 -39.23 -11.30
C THR A 552 8.02 -39.26 -10.13
N ILE A 553 7.06 -38.37 -10.13
CA ILE A 553 6.03 -38.25 -9.08
C ILE A 553 4.64 -38.09 -9.71
N ASP A 554 3.62 -38.46 -8.95
CA ASP A 554 2.23 -38.17 -9.30
C ASP A 554 1.96 -36.68 -9.00
N ILE A 555 1.86 -35.85 -10.05
CA ILE A 555 1.61 -34.41 -9.91
C ILE A 555 0.19 -34.10 -9.45
N ASP A 556 -0.77 -34.99 -9.69
CA ASP A 556 -2.17 -34.79 -9.29
C ASP A 556 -2.36 -35.03 -7.77
N ALA A 557 -1.42 -35.71 -7.12
CA ALA A 557 -1.38 -35.87 -5.67
C ALA A 557 -0.78 -34.68 -4.92
N LEU A 558 -0.18 -33.71 -5.62
CA LEU A 558 0.36 -32.50 -5.02
C LEU A 558 -0.77 -31.51 -4.68
N ASP A 559 -0.56 -30.69 -3.65
CA ASP A 559 -1.41 -29.52 -3.41
C ASP A 559 -1.29 -28.54 -4.59
N PHE A 560 -0.06 -28.39 -5.13
CA PHE A 560 0.20 -27.58 -6.33
C PHE A 560 1.54 -27.92 -7.00
N LEU A 561 1.60 -27.69 -8.30
CA LEU A 561 2.82 -27.59 -9.10
C LEU A 561 2.92 -26.16 -9.65
N PHE A 562 3.93 -25.40 -9.24
CA PHE A 562 4.11 -24.00 -9.60
C PHE A 562 5.20 -23.84 -10.67
N LEU A 563 4.80 -23.36 -11.85
CA LEU A 563 5.66 -23.18 -13.02
C LEU A 563 6.02 -21.69 -13.17
N PHE A 564 7.30 -21.36 -13.06
CA PHE A 564 7.78 -20.00 -13.30
C PHE A 564 7.81 -19.72 -14.81
N SER A 565 6.73 -19.14 -15.30
CA SER A 565 6.59 -18.63 -16.66
C SER A 565 7.09 -17.17 -16.75
N SER A 566 6.84 -16.51 -17.85
CA SER A 566 7.25 -15.11 -18.08
C SER A 566 6.21 -14.38 -18.91
N THR A 567 6.10 -13.07 -18.71
CA THR A 567 5.33 -12.18 -19.57
C THR A 567 5.83 -12.16 -21.00
N SER A 568 7.07 -12.59 -21.26
CA SER A 568 7.59 -12.79 -22.61
C SER A 568 6.78 -13.79 -23.44
N ALA A 569 6.01 -14.68 -22.80
CA ALA A 569 5.03 -15.54 -23.49
C ALA A 569 3.83 -14.75 -24.07
N LEU A 570 3.61 -13.51 -23.60
CA LEU A 570 2.55 -12.62 -24.05
C LEU A 570 3.10 -11.45 -24.89
N PHE A 571 4.24 -10.92 -24.46
CA PHE A 571 4.88 -9.76 -25.09
C PHE A 571 6.26 -10.13 -25.59
N PHE A 572 6.42 -10.72 -26.71
CA PHE A 572 7.70 -11.21 -27.20
C PHE A 572 8.89 -10.29 -26.93
N ASN A 573 9.96 -10.87 -26.36
CA ASN A 573 11.27 -10.24 -26.39
C ASN A 573 12.02 -10.67 -27.66
N PRO A 574 12.60 -9.73 -28.41
CA PRO A 574 13.43 -10.05 -29.54
C PRO A 574 14.57 -11.01 -29.18
N GLY A 575 14.81 -12.02 -30.03
CA GLY A 575 15.85 -13.03 -29.78
C GLY A 575 15.49 -14.17 -28.84
N GLN A 576 14.31 -14.19 -28.23
CA GLN A 576 13.89 -15.17 -27.22
C GLN A 576 12.83 -16.17 -27.71
N ILE A 577 12.83 -16.55 -28.97
CA ILE A 577 11.81 -17.44 -29.53
C ILE A 577 11.76 -18.80 -28.82
N ASN A 578 12.91 -19.39 -28.47
CA ASN A 578 13.05 -20.62 -27.71
C ASN A 578 12.48 -20.49 -26.31
N TYR A 579 12.78 -19.39 -25.62
CA TYR A 579 12.28 -19.10 -24.28
C TYR A 579 10.75 -18.86 -24.28
N ASN A 580 10.26 -18.06 -25.22
CA ASN A 580 8.84 -17.78 -25.38
C ASN A 580 8.03 -19.05 -25.69
N ALA A 581 8.57 -19.94 -26.52
CA ALA A 581 7.95 -21.24 -26.80
C ALA A 581 7.82 -22.09 -25.53
N ALA A 582 8.87 -22.20 -24.72
CA ALA A 582 8.85 -22.94 -23.47
C ALA A 582 7.85 -22.35 -22.46
N GLN A 583 7.78 -21.01 -22.34
CA GLN A 583 6.83 -20.34 -21.46
C GLN A 583 5.36 -20.53 -21.91
N THR A 584 5.13 -20.48 -23.22
CA THR A 584 3.80 -20.73 -23.78
C THR A 584 3.34 -22.16 -23.48
N TYR A 585 4.26 -23.12 -23.53
CA TYR A 585 3.96 -24.50 -23.14
C TYR A 585 3.56 -24.60 -21.67
N PHE A 586 4.27 -23.93 -20.74
CA PHE A 586 3.91 -23.89 -19.33
C PHE A 586 2.50 -23.33 -19.11
N ASN A 587 2.17 -22.22 -19.78
CA ASN A 587 0.85 -21.62 -19.69
C ASN A 587 -0.24 -22.58 -20.20
N ARG A 588 0.02 -23.30 -21.28
CA ARG A 588 -0.91 -24.30 -21.82
C ARG A 588 -1.06 -25.49 -20.89
N PHE A 589 0.04 -26.01 -20.36
CA PHE A 589 0.05 -27.14 -19.45
C PHE A 589 -0.76 -26.84 -18.18
N ALA A 590 -0.59 -25.66 -17.61
CA ALA A 590 -1.37 -25.22 -16.44
C ALA A 590 -2.88 -25.15 -16.71
N CYS A 591 -3.31 -24.82 -17.93
CA CYS A 591 -4.74 -24.83 -18.27
C CYS A 591 -5.36 -26.24 -18.34
N GLU A 592 -4.55 -27.29 -18.42
CA GLU A 592 -4.99 -28.68 -18.55
C GLU A 592 -5.04 -29.41 -17.20
N HIS A 593 -4.45 -28.86 -16.14
CA HIS A 593 -4.32 -29.48 -14.83
C HIS A 593 -4.83 -28.54 -13.72
N LYS A 594 -5.67 -29.04 -12.80
CA LYS A 594 -6.33 -28.23 -11.78
C LYS A 594 -5.39 -27.67 -10.70
N ASN A 595 -4.33 -28.42 -10.38
CA ASN A 595 -3.35 -28.08 -9.33
C ASN A 595 -2.05 -27.51 -9.89
N VAL A 596 -1.99 -27.20 -11.19
CA VAL A 596 -0.83 -26.58 -11.82
C VAL A 596 -1.05 -25.09 -12.00
N ILE A 597 -0.13 -24.30 -11.49
CA ILE A 597 -0.15 -22.85 -11.54
C ILE A 597 0.99 -22.37 -12.44
N SER A 598 0.69 -21.62 -13.48
CA SER A 598 1.69 -20.92 -14.29
C SER A 598 1.70 -19.43 -13.94
N TYR A 599 2.82 -18.96 -13.40
CA TYR A 599 2.99 -17.57 -12.98
C TYR A 599 3.85 -16.80 -13.99
N LEU A 600 3.30 -15.68 -14.48
CA LEU A 600 3.94 -14.80 -15.44
C LEU A 600 4.84 -13.78 -14.72
N SER A 601 6.13 -14.05 -14.63
CA SER A 601 7.11 -13.15 -14.03
C SER A 601 7.51 -12.02 -14.97
N LEU A 602 7.68 -10.82 -14.42
CA LEU A 602 8.27 -9.65 -15.11
C LEU A 602 9.79 -9.57 -14.92
N ILE A 603 10.36 -10.47 -14.10
CA ILE A 603 11.77 -10.39 -13.71
C ILE A 603 12.63 -11.05 -14.80
N HIS A 604 13.32 -10.25 -15.56
CA HIS A 604 14.48 -10.61 -16.37
C HIS A 604 15.59 -9.62 -16.17
#